data_504fa1245b39cfbad9d709a2278cc53d
#
_entry.id   504fa1245b39cfbad9d709a2278cc53d
#
_cell.length_a   1.000
_cell.length_b   1.000
_cell.length_c   1.000
_cell.angle_alpha   90.00
_cell.angle_beta   90.00
_cell.angle_gamma   90.00
#
_symmetry.space_group_name_H-M   'P 1'
#
loop_
_entity.id
_entity.type
_entity.pdbx_description
1 polymer ?
#
loop_
_entity_poly.entity_id
_entity_poly.type
_entity_poly.pdbx_seq_one_letter_code
_entity_poly.pdbx_strand_id
1 'polypeptide(L)'
;MIDLNNWRNFIPELSQKEVEIPHFDRASLRENGQKNPVWIHFGGGNLYRGFHAEIAQRLADLGELSTGVIVCETFDEEIIERAYQDFDDLILEVVMPSSGEFVKRILAATADSLYCHPDCSEHFYKMIRHFENPSLQLVTFAITEKGYRLKDTNNKYIGPIAVDIKNGPKKPSHTMSILAALLYKRFLSGAWPIALVSTDNFSQNGSQLRTSLLTIAKEWQKEGHVQNTFIQYLSNEEIVAFPWTMIDRITPNPSLSVSKMLAKEGFSNMSIFQTAKGNNIAPFVNTEDIHYLIMEDHFSNGRPKFEKAGVFLTDRATVDKADTMKVTTCLNPLHTSLAIMGCLLGYRSIAEEMKDPDLSLLVSEIGYNEGLPVVESPGIIDPKIFLEEVITVRFSNPNIPDMPQRIATDTSQKVAIRYGETIKKYMEIEVKDPQTLVFIPLTLAAWLRYLIGIDDQGKPFIPSPDPLLTDLQHKLSDIQLGTQDTSHIHEKMAPILSNKEIFGVDLYQAELGRKIEEMFIKMVAGPNAVRKTLQDYLQEHGGNLSWK
;
A
#
# COMPACT_ATOMS: atom_id res chain seq x y z
N MET A 1 -32.81 -15.65 3.75
CA MET A 1 -31.45 -15.09 3.88
C MET A 1 -30.82 -15.11 2.50
N ILE A 2 -30.17 -14.04 2.12
CA ILE A 2 -29.51 -13.87 0.81
C ILE A 2 -28.20 -14.66 0.85
N ASP A 3 -28.09 -15.66 -0.02
CA ASP A 3 -26.88 -16.46 -0.20
C ASP A 3 -26.20 -16.01 -1.50
N LEU A 4 -24.92 -15.65 -1.42
CA LEU A 4 -24.15 -15.21 -2.60
C LEU A 4 -24.13 -16.26 -3.70
N ASN A 5 -24.02 -17.54 -3.37
CA ASN A 5 -23.99 -18.61 -4.37
C ASN A 5 -25.28 -18.70 -5.21
N ASN A 6 -26.38 -18.21 -4.65
CA ASN A 6 -27.71 -18.22 -5.26
C ASN A 6 -28.31 -16.82 -5.44
N TRP A 7 -27.47 -15.78 -5.51
CA TRP A 7 -27.89 -14.37 -5.51
C TRP A 7 -28.97 -14.04 -6.56
N ARG A 8 -28.97 -14.74 -7.70
CA ARG A 8 -29.98 -14.54 -8.75
C ARG A 8 -31.41 -14.85 -8.29
N ASN A 9 -31.59 -15.68 -7.26
CA ASN A 9 -32.89 -15.96 -6.67
C ASN A 9 -33.38 -14.84 -5.75
N PHE A 10 -32.54 -13.85 -5.46
CA PHE A 10 -32.80 -12.77 -4.51
C PHE A 10 -32.71 -11.36 -5.17
N ILE A 11 -32.87 -11.28 -6.50
CA ILE A 11 -32.78 -9.98 -7.22
C ILE A 11 -33.74 -8.92 -6.64
N PRO A 12 -35.02 -9.23 -6.31
CA PRO A 12 -35.92 -8.24 -5.72
C PRO A 12 -35.42 -7.73 -4.36
N GLU A 13 -34.92 -8.61 -3.50
CA GLU A 13 -34.38 -8.25 -2.18
C GLU A 13 -33.07 -7.47 -2.30
N LEU A 14 -32.20 -7.84 -3.25
CA LEU A 14 -30.95 -7.11 -3.53
C LEU A 14 -31.26 -5.69 -4.03
N SER A 15 -32.23 -5.56 -4.93
CA SER A 15 -32.66 -4.24 -5.42
C SER A 15 -33.23 -3.36 -4.30
N GLN A 16 -34.03 -3.92 -3.39
CA GLN A 16 -34.56 -3.19 -2.22
C GLN A 16 -33.45 -2.71 -1.26
N LYS A 17 -32.30 -3.38 -1.27
CA LYS A 17 -31.13 -3.06 -0.44
C LYS A 17 -30.07 -2.27 -1.22
N GLU A 18 -30.41 -1.83 -2.41
CA GLU A 18 -29.52 -1.06 -3.29
C GLU A 18 -28.18 -1.76 -3.54
N VAL A 19 -28.22 -3.09 -3.72
CA VAL A 19 -27.03 -3.88 -4.07
C VAL A 19 -26.85 -3.89 -5.58
N GLU A 20 -25.74 -3.39 -6.06
CA GLU A 20 -25.37 -3.44 -7.48
C GLU A 20 -25.04 -4.90 -7.86
N ILE A 21 -25.59 -5.36 -8.97
CA ILE A 21 -25.41 -6.73 -9.47
C ILE A 21 -24.72 -6.72 -10.83
N PRO A 22 -24.04 -7.84 -11.22
CA PRO A 22 -23.38 -7.96 -12.52
C PRO A 22 -24.37 -7.88 -13.69
N HIS A 23 -23.98 -7.19 -14.78
CA HIS A 23 -24.78 -7.02 -16.00
C HIS A 23 -24.25 -7.79 -17.22
N PHE A 24 -23.35 -8.76 -17.03
CA PHE A 24 -22.76 -9.58 -18.08
C PHE A 24 -23.07 -11.07 -17.91
N ASP A 25 -22.88 -11.86 -18.98
CA ASP A 25 -22.95 -13.33 -18.91
C ASP A 25 -21.71 -13.90 -18.22
N ARG A 26 -21.85 -14.16 -16.92
CA ARG A 26 -20.79 -14.72 -16.09
C ARG A 26 -20.34 -16.11 -16.53
N ALA A 27 -21.24 -16.94 -17.04
CA ALA A 27 -20.90 -18.30 -17.46
C ALA A 27 -19.94 -18.26 -18.66
N SER A 28 -20.29 -17.48 -19.67
CA SER A 28 -19.43 -17.25 -20.84
C SER A 28 -18.10 -16.59 -20.45
N LEU A 29 -18.11 -15.61 -19.55
CA LEU A 29 -16.89 -14.93 -19.07
C LEU A 29 -15.94 -15.91 -18.38
N ARG A 30 -16.45 -16.79 -17.52
CA ARG A 30 -15.65 -17.83 -16.83
C ARG A 30 -15.07 -18.84 -17.83
N GLU A 31 -15.90 -19.38 -18.70
CA GLU A 31 -15.46 -20.33 -19.72
C GLU A 31 -14.36 -19.75 -20.62
N ASN A 32 -14.56 -18.52 -21.09
CA ASN A 32 -13.58 -17.82 -21.92
C ASN A 32 -12.28 -17.59 -21.15
N GLY A 33 -12.35 -17.14 -19.88
CA GLY A 33 -11.18 -16.88 -19.05
C GLY A 33 -10.36 -18.13 -18.75
N GLN A 34 -11.02 -19.27 -18.56
CA GLN A 34 -10.34 -20.55 -18.34
C GLN A 34 -9.71 -21.12 -19.63
N LYS A 35 -10.32 -20.89 -20.80
CA LYS A 35 -9.79 -21.34 -22.09
C LYS A 35 -8.69 -20.43 -22.65
N ASN A 36 -8.92 -19.13 -22.59
CA ASN A 36 -8.06 -18.10 -23.20
C ASN A 36 -7.82 -16.97 -22.20
N PRO A 37 -7.05 -17.20 -21.13
CA PRO A 37 -6.81 -16.19 -20.11
C PRO A 37 -6.13 -14.97 -20.70
N VAL A 38 -6.61 -13.79 -20.29
CA VAL A 38 -6.03 -12.50 -20.64
C VAL A 38 -5.32 -11.88 -19.45
N TRP A 39 -5.91 -12.04 -18.26
CA TRP A 39 -5.45 -11.41 -17.03
C TRP A 39 -5.43 -12.42 -15.88
N ILE A 40 -4.26 -12.59 -15.27
CA ILE A 40 -4.04 -13.33 -14.02
C ILE A 40 -3.64 -12.34 -12.92
N HIS A 41 -4.09 -12.56 -11.70
CA HIS A 41 -3.73 -11.76 -10.54
C HIS A 41 -3.15 -12.63 -9.43
N PHE A 42 -1.95 -12.30 -8.93
CA PHE A 42 -1.32 -12.93 -7.79
C PHE A 42 -1.56 -12.11 -6.52
N GLY A 43 -2.12 -12.76 -5.50
CA GLY A 43 -2.50 -12.17 -4.23
C GLY A 43 -4.02 -12.06 -4.07
N GLY A 44 -4.67 -13.12 -3.57
CA GLY A 44 -6.13 -13.20 -3.40
C GLY A 44 -6.68 -12.43 -2.20
N GLY A 45 -5.90 -11.52 -1.61
CA GLY A 45 -6.30 -10.75 -0.42
C GLY A 45 -7.27 -9.59 -0.69
N ASN A 46 -7.42 -8.75 0.34
CA ASN A 46 -8.42 -7.67 0.30
C ASN A 46 -8.17 -6.63 -0.81
N LEU A 47 -6.91 -6.39 -1.22
CA LEU A 47 -6.62 -5.43 -2.27
C LEU A 47 -7.14 -5.89 -3.65
N TYR A 48 -6.97 -7.17 -4.00
CA TYR A 48 -7.61 -7.67 -5.22
C TYR A 48 -9.13 -7.57 -5.12
N ARG A 49 -9.70 -8.07 -4.03
CA ARG A 49 -11.15 -8.21 -3.83
C ARG A 49 -11.88 -6.88 -3.78
N GLY A 50 -11.25 -5.84 -3.20
CA GLY A 50 -11.84 -4.51 -3.07
C GLY A 50 -11.27 -3.48 -4.05
N PHE A 51 -10.49 -3.86 -5.07
CA PHE A 51 -10.00 -2.93 -6.07
C PHE A 51 -9.90 -3.54 -7.47
N HIS A 52 -9.01 -4.52 -7.68
CA HIS A 52 -8.82 -5.10 -9.02
C HIS A 52 -10.07 -5.84 -9.52
N ALA A 53 -10.78 -6.53 -8.61
CA ALA A 53 -12.04 -7.20 -8.94
C ALA A 53 -13.13 -6.19 -9.35
N GLU A 54 -13.18 -5.01 -8.75
CA GLU A 54 -14.08 -3.93 -9.16
C GLU A 54 -13.71 -3.38 -10.55
N ILE A 55 -12.43 -3.17 -10.83
CA ILE A 55 -11.96 -2.77 -12.18
C ILE A 55 -12.38 -3.81 -13.22
N ALA A 56 -12.16 -5.09 -12.93
CA ALA A 56 -12.54 -6.18 -13.82
C ALA A 56 -14.08 -6.23 -14.03
N GLN A 57 -14.85 -6.03 -12.96
CA GLN A 57 -16.31 -5.97 -13.00
C GLN A 57 -16.79 -4.83 -13.92
N ARG A 58 -16.27 -3.62 -13.74
CA ARG A 58 -16.61 -2.45 -14.57
C ARG A 58 -16.32 -2.71 -16.05
N LEU A 59 -15.16 -3.30 -16.35
CA LEU A 59 -14.79 -3.66 -17.72
C LEU A 59 -15.72 -4.74 -18.31
N ALA A 60 -16.10 -5.73 -17.51
CA ALA A 60 -17.04 -6.77 -17.95
C ALA A 60 -18.45 -6.22 -18.20
N ASP A 61 -18.97 -5.36 -17.31
CA ASP A 61 -20.26 -4.70 -17.48
C ASP A 61 -20.30 -3.76 -18.69
N LEU A 62 -19.15 -3.17 -19.08
CA LEU A 62 -19.00 -2.38 -20.30
C LEU A 62 -18.79 -3.23 -21.57
N GLY A 63 -18.67 -4.56 -21.44
CA GLY A 63 -18.34 -5.46 -22.56
C GLY A 63 -16.88 -5.35 -23.05
N GLU A 64 -15.99 -4.72 -22.27
CA GLU A 64 -14.56 -4.52 -22.62
C GLU A 64 -13.66 -5.64 -22.05
N LEU A 65 -14.19 -6.53 -21.22
CA LEU A 65 -13.51 -7.73 -20.70
C LEU A 65 -14.45 -8.95 -20.81
N SER A 66 -14.10 -9.87 -21.69
CA SER A 66 -14.90 -11.09 -21.95
C SER A 66 -14.36 -12.35 -21.28
N THR A 67 -13.20 -12.26 -20.59
CA THR A 67 -12.48 -13.43 -20.05
C THR A 67 -12.43 -13.48 -18.52
N GLY A 68 -12.80 -12.41 -17.84
CA GLY A 68 -12.61 -12.29 -16.39
C GLY A 68 -11.15 -12.36 -15.95
N VAL A 69 -10.93 -12.49 -14.66
CA VAL A 69 -9.60 -12.59 -14.03
C VAL A 69 -9.42 -13.96 -13.39
N ILE A 70 -8.25 -14.57 -13.57
CA ILE A 70 -7.84 -15.75 -12.80
C ILE A 70 -7.06 -15.27 -11.58
N VAL A 71 -7.57 -15.54 -10.39
CA VAL A 71 -6.91 -15.17 -9.13
C VAL A 71 -5.99 -16.29 -8.67
N CYS A 72 -4.84 -15.93 -8.18
CA CYS A 72 -3.83 -16.86 -7.72
C CYS A 72 -3.34 -16.50 -6.33
N GLU A 73 -3.29 -17.46 -5.44
CA GLU A 73 -2.61 -17.36 -4.14
C GLU A 73 -1.46 -18.36 -4.09
N THR A 74 -0.35 -17.98 -3.44
CA THR A 74 0.84 -18.85 -3.34
C THR A 74 1.25 -19.17 -1.91
N PHE A 75 0.67 -18.46 -0.94
CA PHE A 75 1.07 -18.56 0.45
C PHE A 75 -0.01 -19.13 1.37
N ASP A 76 -1.27 -18.75 1.16
CA ASP A 76 -2.38 -19.07 2.05
C ASP A 76 -3.56 -19.71 1.27
N GLU A 77 -3.58 -21.05 1.25
CA GLU A 77 -4.59 -21.82 0.53
C GLU A 77 -6.01 -21.55 1.04
N GLU A 78 -6.17 -21.33 2.36
CA GLU A 78 -7.48 -21.09 2.95
C GLU A 78 -8.17 -19.83 2.41
N ILE A 79 -7.40 -18.88 1.88
CA ILE A 79 -7.97 -17.70 1.20
C ILE A 79 -8.74 -18.16 -0.05
N ILE A 80 -8.15 -19.03 -0.87
CA ILE A 80 -8.78 -19.54 -2.09
C ILE A 80 -10.01 -20.37 -1.75
N GLU A 81 -9.89 -21.30 -0.81
CA GLU A 81 -11.00 -22.18 -0.43
C GLU A 81 -12.17 -21.38 0.15
N ARG A 82 -11.92 -20.58 1.18
CA ARG A 82 -12.94 -19.99 2.05
C ARG A 82 -13.44 -18.61 1.64
N ALA A 83 -12.71 -17.89 0.82
CA ALA A 83 -13.12 -16.56 0.37
C ALA A 83 -13.51 -16.52 -1.13
N TYR A 84 -13.19 -17.56 -1.88
CA TYR A 84 -13.54 -17.67 -3.30
C TYR A 84 -14.36 -18.92 -3.59
N GLN A 85 -13.80 -20.13 -3.43
CA GLN A 85 -14.46 -21.38 -3.87
C GLN A 85 -15.75 -21.65 -3.11
N ASP A 86 -15.79 -21.44 -1.79
CA ASP A 86 -17.01 -21.55 -0.98
C ASP A 86 -18.13 -20.61 -1.45
N PHE A 87 -17.78 -19.55 -2.18
CA PHE A 87 -18.70 -18.52 -2.71
C PHE A 87 -18.74 -18.46 -4.24
N ASP A 88 -18.37 -19.55 -4.93
CA ASP A 88 -18.37 -19.63 -6.40
C ASP A 88 -17.60 -18.47 -7.05
N ASP A 89 -16.46 -18.04 -6.48
CA ASP A 89 -15.63 -16.90 -6.90
C ASP A 89 -16.35 -15.54 -6.91
N LEU A 90 -17.47 -15.43 -6.20
CA LEU A 90 -18.19 -14.17 -6.01
C LEU A 90 -17.63 -13.41 -4.79
N ILE A 91 -17.64 -12.10 -4.89
CA ILE A 91 -17.19 -11.21 -3.81
C ILE A 91 -18.30 -10.21 -3.52
N LEU A 92 -18.68 -10.04 -2.26
CA LEU A 92 -19.53 -8.93 -1.83
C LEU A 92 -18.63 -7.75 -1.42
N GLU A 93 -18.55 -6.74 -2.26
CA GLU A 93 -17.85 -5.50 -1.95
C GLU A 93 -18.75 -4.55 -1.18
N VAL A 94 -18.21 -3.93 -0.13
CA VAL A 94 -18.85 -2.89 0.67
C VAL A 94 -17.96 -1.66 0.66
N VAL A 95 -18.34 -0.67 -0.13
CA VAL A 95 -17.65 0.63 -0.17
C VAL A 95 -18.17 1.49 0.95
N MET A 96 -17.27 2.08 1.73
CA MET A 96 -17.56 2.87 2.92
C MET A 96 -17.17 4.34 2.69
N PRO A 97 -18.03 5.16 2.06
CA PRO A 97 -17.75 6.57 1.87
C PRO A 97 -17.81 7.32 3.22
N SER A 98 -17.17 8.47 3.29
CA SER A 98 -17.21 9.35 4.47
C SER A 98 -18.60 9.90 4.76
N SER A 99 -19.49 9.97 3.76
CA SER A 99 -20.87 10.49 3.83
C SER A 99 -21.92 9.53 4.39
N GLY A 100 -21.55 8.31 4.77
CA GLY A 100 -22.37 7.46 5.65
C GLY A 100 -23.16 6.32 5.01
N GLU A 101 -23.67 6.39 3.80
CA GLU A 101 -24.35 5.24 3.18
C GLU A 101 -23.38 4.33 2.43
N PHE A 102 -23.38 3.04 2.81
CA PHE A 102 -22.47 2.05 2.22
C PHE A 102 -23.01 1.58 0.89
N VAL A 103 -22.15 1.59 -0.14
CA VAL A 103 -22.48 0.99 -1.43
C VAL A 103 -22.09 -0.47 -1.41
N LYS A 104 -23.00 -1.35 -1.83
CA LYS A 104 -22.79 -2.80 -1.87
C LYS A 104 -22.82 -3.29 -3.31
N ARG A 105 -21.86 -4.14 -3.69
CA ARG A 105 -21.74 -4.68 -5.04
C ARG A 105 -21.45 -6.17 -5.00
N ILE A 106 -22.10 -6.95 -5.86
CA ILE A 106 -21.69 -8.33 -6.14
C ILE A 106 -20.70 -8.29 -7.29
N LEU A 107 -19.43 -8.58 -7.01
CA LEU A 107 -18.39 -8.69 -8.02
C LEU A 107 -18.31 -10.14 -8.50
N ALA A 108 -18.41 -10.36 -9.80
CA ALA A 108 -18.52 -11.67 -10.43
C ALA A 108 -17.55 -11.87 -11.62
N ALA A 109 -16.62 -10.92 -11.80
CA ALA A 109 -15.65 -10.95 -12.89
C ALA A 109 -14.42 -11.84 -12.62
N THR A 110 -14.36 -12.53 -11.48
CA THR A 110 -13.37 -13.59 -11.22
C THR A 110 -13.79 -14.85 -11.99
N ALA A 111 -12.92 -15.31 -12.90
CA ALA A 111 -13.19 -16.47 -13.75
C ALA A 111 -12.82 -17.79 -13.06
N ASP A 112 -11.79 -17.76 -12.21
CA ASP A 112 -11.25 -18.92 -11.50
C ASP A 112 -10.37 -18.44 -10.34
N SER A 113 -10.19 -19.30 -9.32
CA SER A 113 -9.30 -19.06 -8.19
C SER A 113 -8.44 -20.28 -7.91
N LEU A 114 -7.12 -20.10 -7.83
CA LEU A 114 -6.14 -21.17 -7.78
C LEU A 114 -5.13 -20.97 -6.66
N TYR A 115 -4.86 -22.03 -5.89
CA TYR A 115 -3.68 -22.08 -5.02
C TYR A 115 -2.49 -22.57 -5.84
N CYS A 116 -1.65 -21.63 -6.29
CA CYS A 116 -0.53 -21.90 -7.18
C CYS A 116 0.73 -22.28 -6.37
N HIS A 117 0.71 -23.47 -5.80
CA HIS A 117 1.86 -24.04 -5.11
C HIS A 117 2.12 -25.45 -5.61
N PRO A 118 3.39 -25.88 -5.81
CA PRO A 118 3.71 -27.22 -6.32
C PRO A 118 3.17 -28.38 -5.48
N ASP A 119 2.83 -28.15 -4.22
CA ASP A 119 2.18 -29.15 -3.37
C ASP A 119 0.71 -29.38 -3.72
N CYS A 120 0.04 -28.39 -4.33
CA CYS A 120 -1.27 -28.52 -4.97
C CYS A 120 -1.08 -28.74 -6.48
N SER A 121 -0.74 -29.96 -6.88
CA SER A 121 -0.32 -30.28 -8.25
C SER A 121 -1.37 -29.93 -9.30
N GLU A 122 -2.66 -30.12 -9.01
CA GLU A 122 -3.74 -29.81 -9.94
C GLU A 122 -3.79 -28.31 -10.30
N HIS A 123 -3.84 -27.44 -9.30
CA HIS A 123 -3.87 -25.98 -9.49
C HIS A 123 -2.57 -25.47 -10.12
N PHE A 124 -1.43 -26.03 -9.71
CA PHE A 124 -0.14 -25.66 -10.27
C PHE A 124 -0.04 -26.02 -11.76
N TYR A 125 -0.46 -27.23 -12.18
CA TYR A 125 -0.49 -27.62 -13.59
C TYR A 125 -1.49 -26.78 -14.40
N LYS A 126 -2.63 -26.40 -13.82
CA LYS A 126 -3.60 -25.53 -14.46
C LYS A 126 -2.97 -24.15 -14.72
N MET A 127 -2.24 -23.59 -13.72
CA MET A 127 -1.54 -22.33 -13.87
C MET A 127 -0.42 -22.40 -14.92
N ILE A 128 0.33 -23.51 -14.99
CA ILE A 128 1.33 -23.72 -16.06
C ILE A 128 0.67 -23.60 -17.43
N ARG A 129 -0.49 -24.26 -17.66
CA ARG A 129 -1.19 -24.20 -18.95
C ARG A 129 -1.67 -22.78 -19.28
N HIS A 130 -2.07 -21.99 -18.27
CA HIS A 130 -2.43 -20.61 -18.48
C HIS A 130 -1.22 -19.76 -18.90
N PHE A 131 -0.05 -19.98 -18.30
CA PHE A 131 1.18 -19.29 -18.72
C PHE A 131 1.70 -19.74 -20.10
N GLU A 132 1.48 -20.97 -20.48
CA GLU A 132 1.81 -21.48 -21.81
C GLU A 132 0.88 -20.94 -22.92
N ASN A 133 -0.29 -20.40 -22.55
CA ASN A 133 -1.24 -19.86 -23.50
C ASN A 133 -0.80 -18.48 -24.03
N PRO A 134 -0.72 -18.29 -25.36
CA PRO A 134 -0.34 -16.99 -25.95
C PRO A 134 -1.36 -15.88 -25.69
N SER A 135 -2.62 -16.20 -25.36
CA SER A 135 -3.66 -15.20 -25.06
C SER A 135 -3.39 -14.41 -23.78
N LEU A 136 -2.58 -14.93 -22.85
CA LEU A 136 -2.26 -14.26 -21.60
C LEU A 136 -1.46 -12.99 -21.88
N GLN A 137 -2.09 -11.85 -21.59
CA GLN A 137 -1.52 -10.52 -21.85
C GLN A 137 -0.72 -10.00 -20.66
N LEU A 138 -1.29 -10.14 -19.44
CA LEU A 138 -0.66 -9.57 -18.25
C LEU A 138 -0.91 -10.40 -16.99
N VAL A 139 0.00 -10.19 -16.05
CA VAL A 139 -0.13 -10.66 -14.66
C VAL A 139 0.02 -9.48 -13.73
N THR A 140 -0.95 -9.25 -12.85
CA THR A 140 -0.88 -8.23 -11.81
C THR A 140 -0.57 -8.86 -10.45
N PHE A 141 0.03 -8.09 -9.53
CA PHE A 141 0.50 -8.57 -8.23
C PHE A 141 0.06 -7.65 -7.09
N ALA A 142 -0.47 -8.25 -6.03
CA ALA A 142 -0.72 -7.60 -4.73
C ALA A 142 -0.27 -8.56 -3.61
N ILE A 143 1.06 -8.73 -3.47
CA ILE A 143 1.70 -9.74 -2.60
C ILE A 143 2.52 -9.14 -1.46
N THR A 144 2.39 -7.83 -1.27
CA THR A 144 3.16 -6.98 -0.36
C THR A 144 4.67 -6.91 -0.69
N GLU A 145 5.35 -5.87 -0.25
CA GLU A 145 6.79 -5.68 -0.50
C GLU A 145 7.64 -6.91 -0.07
N LYS A 146 7.22 -7.61 1.00
CA LYS A 146 7.91 -8.82 1.48
C LYS A 146 7.91 -9.95 0.46
N GLY A 147 6.88 -10.05 -0.39
CA GLY A 147 6.77 -11.06 -1.43
C GLY A 147 7.84 -10.96 -2.54
N TYR A 148 8.43 -9.78 -2.72
CA TYR A 148 9.51 -9.55 -3.70
C TYR A 148 10.91 -9.77 -3.12
N ARG A 149 11.03 -9.84 -1.80
CA ARG A 149 12.32 -9.85 -1.11
C ARG A 149 12.99 -11.21 -1.20
N LEU A 150 14.21 -11.25 -1.74
CA LEU A 150 15.00 -12.48 -1.92
C LEU A 150 16.05 -12.70 -0.83
N LYS A 151 16.48 -11.62 -0.15
CA LYS A 151 17.59 -11.63 0.81
C LYS A 151 17.19 -11.02 2.14
N ASP A 152 17.82 -11.46 3.20
CA ASP A 152 17.70 -10.89 4.54
C ASP A 152 18.52 -9.59 4.69
N THR A 153 18.51 -9.01 5.90
CA THR A 153 19.26 -7.80 6.24
C THR A 153 20.79 -7.97 6.16
N ASN A 154 21.28 -9.21 6.17
CA ASN A 154 22.70 -9.54 6.03
C ASN A 154 23.10 -9.87 4.58
N ASN A 155 22.23 -9.52 3.61
CA ASN A 155 22.41 -9.78 2.18
C ASN A 155 22.53 -11.28 1.81
N LYS A 156 22.04 -12.19 2.66
CA LYS A 156 21.97 -13.64 2.40
C LYS A 156 20.60 -14.00 1.85
N TYR A 157 20.55 -14.96 0.91
CA TYR A 157 19.27 -15.46 0.43
C TYR A 157 18.46 -16.05 1.59
N ILE A 158 17.16 -15.69 1.67
CA ILE A 158 16.23 -16.27 2.64
C ILE A 158 16.08 -17.78 2.37
N GLY A 159 15.79 -18.56 3.42
CA GLY A 159 15.78 -20.02 3.36
C GLY A 159 15.06 -20.63 2.16
N PRO A 160 13.80 -20.30 1.90
CA PRO A 160 13.07 -20.80 0.73
C PRO A 160 13.75 -20.47 -0.60
N ILE A 161 14.24 -19.25 -0.79
CA ILE A 161 14.95 -18.84 -2.02
C ILE A 161 16.26 -19.62 -2.20
N ALA A 162 17.03 -19.82 -1.14
CA ALA A 162 18.27 -20.59 -1.22
C ALA A 162 18.01 -22.05 -1.66
N VAL A 163 16.92 -22.66 -1.19
CA VAL A 163 16.47 -23.99 -1.62
C VAL A 163 16.01 -23.97 -3.07
N ASP A 164 15.20 -22.99 -3.46
CA ASP A 164 14.66 -22.87 -4.81
C ASP A 164 15.76 -22.61 -5.85
N ILE A 165 16.80 -21.83 -5.52
CA ILE A 165 17.98 -21.64 -6.37
C ILE A 165 18.64 -22.99 -6.66
N LYS A 166 18.88 -23.79 -5.64
CA LYS A 166 19.54 -25.09 -5.76
C LYS A 166 18.71 -26.11 -6.55
N ASN A 167 17.39 -26.10 -6.35
CA ASN A 167 16.48 -27.08 -6.97
C ASN A 167 16.02 -26.70 -8.38
N GLY A 168 16.17 -25.42 -8.76
CA GLY A 168 15.72 -24.91 -10.04
C GLY A 168 14.19 -24.83 -10.18
N PRO A 169 13.67 -24.72 -11.41
CA PRO A 169 12.25 -24.44 -11.67
C PRO A 169 11.29 -25.62 -11.46
N LYS A 170 11.76 -26.77 -10.98
CA LYS A 170 10.92 -27.99 -10.90
C LYS A 170 9.92 -27.98 -9.76
N LYS A 171 10.32 -27.49 -8.59
CA LYS A 171 9.47 -27.45 -7.39
C LYS A 171 9.79 -26.20 -6.55
N PRO A 172 9.51 -24.99 -7.06
CA PRO A 172 9.76 -23.76 -6.33
C PRO A 172 8.74 -23.58 -5.19
N SER A 173 9.13 -22.89 -4.13
CA SER A 173 8.28 -22.65 -2.97
C SER A 173 8.01 -21.17 -2.69
N HIS A 174 8.93 -20.29 -3.05
CA HIS A 174 8.75 -18.85 -2.87
C HIS A 174 8.00 -18.24 -4.06
N THR A 175 7.11 -17.29 -3.84
CA THR A 175 6.27 -16.65 -4.88
C THR A 175 7.09 -16.20 -6.10
N MET A 176 8.23 -15.54 -5.90
CA MET A 176 9.08 -15.11 -7.02
C MET A 176 9.70 -16.28 -7.78
N SER A 177 10.05 -17.36 -7.09
CA SER A 177 10.55 -18.58 -7.74
C SER A 177 9.45 -19.32 -8.49
N ILE A 178 8.24 -19.37 -7.93
CA ILE A 178 7.04 -19.91 -8.61
C ILE A 178 6.79 -19.13 -9.91
N LEU A 179 6.76 -17.80 -9.84
CA LEU A 179 6.57 -16.95 -11.01
C LEU A 179 7.68 -17.14 -12.05
N ALA A 180 8.94 -17.20 -11.62
CA ALA A 180 10.07 -17.47 -12.52
C ALA A 180 9.94 -18.85 -13.22
N ALA A 181 9.44 -19.87 -12.53
CA ALA A 181 9.19 -21.20 -13.09
C ALA A 181 8.05 -21.18 -14.12
N LEU A 182 6.97 -20.44 -13.84
CA LEU A 182 5.85 -20.26 -14.78
C LEU A 182 6.31 -19.51 -16.05
N LEU A 183 7.11 -18.46 -15.88
CA LEU A 183 7.71 -17.72 -17.01
C LEU A 183 8.68 -18.59 -17.80
N TYR A 184 9.43 -19.48 -17.15
CA TYR A 184 10.27 -20.44 -17.85
C TYR A 184 9.45 -21.41 -18.70
N LYS A 185 8.28 -21.88 -18.21
CA LYS A 185 7.35 -22.67 -19.01
C LYS A 185 6.81 -21.89 -20.21
N ARG A 186 6.42 -20.62 -20.00
CA ARG A 186 6.00 -19.73 -21.09
C ARG A 186 7.09 -19.53 -22.14
N PHE A 187 8.34 -19.33 -21.70
CA PHE A 187 9.50 -19.24 -22.59
C PHE A 187 9.66 -20.51 -23.44
N LEU A 188 9.59 -21.69 -22.83
CA LEU A 188 9.73 -22.97 -23.52
C LEU A 188 8.58 -23.26 -24.49
N SER A 189 7.37 -22.74 -24.24
CA SER A 189 6.18 -22.95 -25.08
C SER A 189 6.10 -22.02 -26.28
N GLY A 190 7.01 -21.06 -26.44
CA GLY A 190 7.02 -20.15 -27.60
C GLY A 190 7.56 -18.75 -27.29
N ALA A 191 8.08 -18.52 -26.07
CA ALA A 191 8.60 -17.22 -25.61
C ALA A 191 7.58 -16.07 -25.83
N TRP A 192 6.30 -16.35 -25.59
CA TRP A 192 5.21 -15.39 -25.80
C TRP A 192 5.38 -14.14 -24.94
N PRO A 193 5.13 -12.95 -25.51
CA PRO A 193 5.25 -11.71 -24.75
C PRO A 193 4.22 -11.61 -23.61
N ILE A 194 4.55 -10.84 -22.55
CA ILE A 194 3.72 -10.68 -21.36
C ILE A 194 4.10 -9.41 -20.60
N ALA A 195 3.14 -8.78 -19.92
CA ALA A 195 3.42 -7.73 -18.96
C ALA A 195 3.25 -8.23 -17.51
N LEU A 196 4.20 -7.89 -16.65
CA LEU A 196 4.21 -8.23 -15.22
C LEU A 196 4.09 -6.95 -14.40
N VAL A 197 2.92 -6.72 -13.80
CA VAL A 197 2.52 -5.44 -13.23
C VAL A 197 2.40 -5.56 -11.72
N SER A 198 3.39 -5.11 -10.99
CA SER A 198 3.24 -4.95 -9.54
C SER A 198 2.26 -3.81 -9.24
N THR A 199 1.24 -4.08 -8.45
CA THR A 199 0.30 -3.09 -7.91
C THR A 199 0.41 -2.99 -6.39
N ASP A 200 1.56 -3.31 -5.83
CA ASP A 200 1.88 -3.11 -4.43
C ASP A 200 2.33 -1.66 -4.16
N ASN A 201 1.99 -1.16 -2.99
CA ASN A 201 2.19 0.25 -2.62
C ASN A 201 3.62 0.54 -2.13
N PHE A 202 4.58 0.50 -3.05
CA PHE A 202 5.95 0.96 -2.85
C PHE A 202 6.53 1.49 -4.17
N SER A 203 7.46 2.43 -4.04
CA SER A 203 8.02 3.14 -5.20
C SER A 203 8.80 2.22 -6.12
N GLN A 204 8.71 2.47 -7.44
CA GLN A 204 9.40 1.75 -8.50
C GLN A 204 9.15 0.23 -8.47
N ASN A 205 7.94 -0.16 -8.14
CA ASN A 205 7.52 -1.53 -7.91
C ASN A 205 7.79 -2.48 -9.10
N GLY A 206 7.62 -2.03 -10.34
CA GLY A 206 7.96 -2.81 -11.53
C GLY A 206 9.46 -3.13 -11.63
N SER A 207 10.34 -2.20 -11.25
CA SER A 207 11.79 -2.43 -11.21
C SER A 207 12.19 -3.47 -10.16
N GLN A 208 11.55 -3.42 -8.98
CA GLN A 208 11.79 -4.42 -7.93
C GLN A 208 11.36 -5.82 -8.38
N LEU A 209 10.18 -5.94 -8.99
CA LEU A 209 9.69 -7.21 -9.56
C LEU A 209 10.67 -7.76 -10.61
N ARG A 210 11.09 -6.93 -11.56
CA ARG A 210 12.07 -7.27 -12.60
C ARG A 210 13.39 -7.76 -11.98
N THR A 211 13.91 -7.01 -11.01
CA THR A 211 15.18 -7.33 -10.33
C THR A 211 15.11 -8.68 -9.63
N SER A 212 14.01 -8.97 -8.94
CA SER A 212 13.81 -10.23 -8.22
C SER A 212 13.78 -11.41 -9.19
N LEU A 213 13.02 -11.32 -10.27
CA LEU A 213 12.93 -12.39 -11.28
C LEU A 213 14.25 -12.63 -12.01
N LEU A 214 14.94 -11.56 -12.43
CA LEU A 214 16.24 -11.68 -13.08
C LEU A 214 17.30 -12.27 -12.16
N THR A 215 17.24 -11.95 -10.87
CA THR A 215 18.15 -12.53 -9.87
C THR A 215 17.95 -14.03 -9.78
N ILE A 216 16.72 -14.51 -9.64
CA ILE A 216 16.42 -15.96 -9.58
C ILE A 216 16.86 -16.65 -10.88
N ALA A 217 16.52 -16.09 -12.04
CA ALA A 217 16.87 -16.66 -13.34
C ALA A 217 18.40 -16.78 -13.54
N LYS A 218 19.16 -15.76 -13.12
CA LYS A 218 20.63 -15.77 -13.17
C LYS A 218 21.23 -16.81 -12.22
N GLU A 219 20.70 -16.96 -11.01
CA GLU A 219 21.15 -17.99 -10.10
C GLU A 219 20.82 -19.40 -10.65
N TRP A 220 19.62 -19.61 -11.20
CA TRP A 220 19.29 -20.88 -11.87
C TRP A 220 20.19 -21.18 -13.07
N GLN A 221 20.62 -20.16 -13.82
CA GLN A 221 21.58 -20.35 -14.91
C GLN A 221 22.95 -20.79 -14.38
N LYS A 222 23.44 -20.19 -13.31
CA LYS A 222 24.72 -20.59 -12.68
C LYS A 222 24.71 -22.03 -12.22
N GLU A 223 23.56 -22.49 -11.67
CA GLU A 223 23.33 -23.87 -11.27
C GLU A 223 23.04 -24.83 -12.46
N GLY A 224 22.98 -24.32 -13.68
CA GLY A 224 22.75 -25.12 -14.90
C GLY A 224 21.29 -25.53 -15.14
N HIS A 225 20.32 -24.92 -14.46
CA HIS A 225 18.90 -25.25 -14.56
C HIS A 225 18.20 -24.61 -15.78
N VAL A 226 18.65 -23.45 -16.22
CA VAL A 226 18.07 -22.71 -17.33
C VAL A 226 19.13 -22.18 -18.30
N GLN A 227 18.74 -21.95 -19.56
CA GLN A 227 19.65 -21.41 -20.58
C GLN A 227 19.76 -19.89 -20.49
N ASN A 228 20.85 -19.33 -21.02
CA ASN A 228 21.05 -17.88 -21.11
C ASN A 228 19.97 -17.17 -21.95
N THR A 229 19.38 -17.85 -22.92
CA THR A 229 18.27 -17.35 -23.74
C THR A 229 17.02 -17.03 -22.93
N PHE A 230 16.78 -17.72 -21.80
CA PHE A 230 15.71 -17.37 -20.87
C PHE A 230 15.99 -16.03 -20.16
N ILE A 231 17.25 -15.76 -19.78
CA ILE A 231 17.62 -14.48 -19.20
C ILE A 231 17.46 -13.35 -20.23
N GLN A 232 17.83 -13.59 -21.47
CA GLN A 232 17.62 -12.64 -22.57
C GLN A 232 16.13 -12.35 -22.79
N TYR A 233 15.26 -13.38 -22.74
CA TYR A 233 13.83 -13.24 -22.80
C TYR A 233 13.29 -12.34 -21.67
N LEU A 234 13.67 -12.60 -20.40
CA LEU A 234 13.24 -11.81 -19.25
C LEU A 234 13.82 -10.38 -19.24
N SER A 235 14.98 -10.17 -19.86
CA SER A 235 15.66 -8.88 -19.84
C SER A 235 15.13 -7.92 -20.90
N ASN A 236 14.47 -8.43 -21.94
CA ASN A 236 13.94 -7.64 -23.04
C ASN A 236 12.54 -7.12 -22.68
N GLU A 237 12.44 -5.84 -22.32
CA GLU A 237 11.16 -5.22 -21.92
C GLU A 237 10.14 -5.13 -23.06
N GLU A 238 10.55 -5.25 -24.34
CA GLU A 238 9.64 -5.38 -25.47
C GLU A 238 8.93 -6.75 -25.52
N ILE A 239 9.43 -7.75 -24.78
CA ILE A 239 8.85 -9.09 -24.70
C ILE A 239 8.25 -9.32 -23.31
N VAL A 240 9.01 -9.06 -22.25
CA VAL A 240 8.54 -9.16 -20.87
C VAL A 240 8.58 -7.77 -20.25
N ALA A 241 7.46 -7.07 -20.31
CA ALA A 241 7.34 -5.72 -19.79
C ALA A 241 7.14 -5.74 -18.27
N PHE A 242 7.64 -4.70 -17.59
CA PHE A 242 7.49 -4.47 -16.16
C PHE A 242 6.94 -3.07 -15.87
N PRO A 243 5.69 -2.80 -16.25
CA PRO A 243 5.09 -1.48 -16.05
C PRO A 243 5.14 -1.07 -14.58
N TRP A 244 5.50 0.19 -14.33
CA TRP A 244 5.41 0.77 -12.99
C TRP A 244 3.99 1.18 -12.70
N THR A 245 3.62 1.18 -11.42
CA THR A 245 2.31 1.66 -10.98
C THR A 245 2.42 2.54 -9.74
N MET A 246 1.48 3.47 -9.62
CA MET A 246 1.11 4.10 -8.36
C MET A 246 -0.31 3.64 -8.02
N ILE A 247 -0.45 3.02 -6.87
CA ILE A 247 -1.73 2.57 -6.35
C ILE A 247 -2.06 3.28 -5.05
N ASP A 248 -3.32 3.63 -4.89
CA ASP A 248 -3.82 4.22 -3.67
C ASP A 248 -5.30 3.87 -3.47
N ARG A 249 -5.58 2.91 -2.61
CA ARG A 249 -6.88 2.54 -2.08
C ARG A 249 -6.71 1.83 -0.75
N ILE A 250 -7.47 2.22 0.25
CA ILE A 250 -7.47 1.55 1.55
C ILE A 250 -8.48 0.40 1.52
N THR A 251 -7.97 -0.83 1.65
CA THR A 251 -8.74 -2.07 1.77
C THR A 251 -8.39 -2.73 3.11
N PRO A 252 -8.96 -2.27 4.21
CA PRO A 252 -8.60 -2.74 5.53
C PRO A 252 -9.04 -4.19 5.78
N ASN A 253 -8.58 -4.77 6.90
CA ASN A 253 -9.12 -6.04 7.37
C ASN A 253 -10.66 -5.98 7.46
N PRO A 254 -11.36 -7.12 7.26
CA PRO A 254 -12.80 -7.16 7.35
C PRO A 254 -13.31 -6.57 8.67
N SER A 255 -14.29 -5.67 8.57
CA SER A 255 -14.85 -4.97 9.72
C SER A 255 -15.98 -5.78 10.38
N LEU A 256 -15.91 -5.95 11.71
CA LEU A 256 -16.97 -6.61 12.47
C LEU A 256 -18.31 -5.84 12.39
N SER A 257 -18.26 -4.51 12.27
CA SER A 257 -19.46 -3.69 12.08
C SER A 257 -20.14 -3.97 10.74
N VAL A 258 -19.35 -4.11 9.66
CA VAL A 258 -19.85 -4.49 8.34
C VAL A 258 -20.42 -5.91 8.35
N SER A 259 -19.73 -6.88 8.95
CA SER A 259 -20.24 -8.26 9.12
C SER A 259 -21.62 -8.28 9.81
N LYS A 260 -21.76 -7.55 10.92
CA LYS A 260 -23.04 -7.44 11.66
C LYS A 260 -24.12 -6.74 10.84
N MET A 261 -23.78 -5.69 10.12
CA MET A 261 -24.70 -4.96 9.25
C MET A 261 -25.24 -5.90 8.16
N LEU A 262 -24.38 -6.61 7.43
CA LEU A 262 -24.77 -7.54 6.38
C LEU A 262 -25.66 -8.67 6.93
N ALA A 263 -25.33 -9.24 8.10
CA ALA A 263 -26.16 -10.24 8.75
C ALA A 263 -27.56 -9.69 9.12
N LYS A 264 -27.65 -8.45 9.61
CA LYS A 264 -28.92 -7.75 9.92
C LYS A 264 -29.73 -7.50 8.64
N GLU A 265 -29.05 -7.20 7.53
CA GLU A 265 -29.69 -7.04 6.22
C GLU A 265 -30.11 -8.37 5.58
N GLY A 266 -29.81 -9.50 6.22
CA GLY A 266 -30.24 -10.82 5.82
C GLY A 266 -29.29 -11.57 4.91
N PHE A 267 -28.04 -11.13 4.73
CA PHE A 267 -27.00 -11.92 4.07
C PHE A 267 -26.56 -13.08 4.97
N SER A 268 -26.41 -14.27 4.38
CA SER A 268 -25.92 -15.46 5.08
C SER A 268 -24.40 -15.59 4.96
N ASN A 269 -23.81 -16.27 5.93
CA ASN A 269 -22.39 -16.67 5.92
C ASN A 269 -21.38 -15.51 5.87
N MET A 270 -21.71 -14.32 6.40
CA MET A 270 -20.85 -13.12 6.38
C MET A 270 -19.91 -13.02 7.58
N SER A 271 -19.45 -14.14 8.13
CA SER A 271 -18.54 -14.16 9.29
C SER A 271 -17.10 -13.93 8.90
N ILE A 272 -16.39 -13.20 9.76
CA ILE A 272 -14.93 -13.02 9.65
C ILE A 272 -14.26 -14.26 10.22
N PHE A 273 -13.21 -14.73 9.56
CA PHE A 273 -12.37 -15.82 10.05
C PHE A 273 -10.88 -15.47 9.93
N GLN A 274 -10.08 -16.10 10.75
CA GLN A 274 -8.62 -16.01 10.66
C GLN A 274 -8.09 -17.33 10.10
N THR A 275 -7.22 -17.24 9.08
CA THR A 275 -6.56 -18.40 8.50
C THR A 275 -5.45 -18.92 9.42
N ALA A 276 -4.99 -20.14 9.20
CA ALA A 276 -3.83 -20.70 9.91
C ALA A 276 -2.55 -19.87 9.70
N LYS A 277 -2.46 -19.08 8.63
CA LYS A 277 -1.36 -18.16 8.35
C LYS A 277 -1.54 -16.79 9.04
N GLY A 278 -2.63 -16.57 9.75
CA GLY A 278 -2.92 -15.35 10.50
C GLY A 278 -3.60 -14.24 9.70
N ASN A 279 -4.04 -14.50 8.47
CA ASN A 279 -4.80 -13.53 7.68
C ASN A 279 -6.26 -13.45 8.15
N ASN A 280 -6.78 -12.23 8.33
CA ASN A 280 -8.18 -12.00 8.59
C ASN A 280 -8.91 -11.80 7.27
N ILE A 281 -9.89 -12.66 6.98
CA ILE A 281 -10.64 -12.65 5.74
C ILE A 281 -12.14 -12.88 6.02
N ALA A 282 -12.99 -12.50 5.07
CA ALA A 282 -14.43 -12.71 5.11
C ALA A 282 -14.96 -12.92 3.68
N PRO A 283 -16.18 -13.42 3.49
CA PRO A 283 -16.82 -13.52 2.18
C PRO A 283 -17.08 -12.15 1.53
N PHE A 284 -17.10 -11.10 2.33
CA PHE A 284 -17.15 -9.70 1.89
C PHE A 284 -15.77 -9.03 1.98
N VAL A 285 -15.61 -7.94 1.25
CA VAL A 285 -14.50 -7.00 1.41
C VAL A 285 -15.06 -5.62 1.69
N ASN A 286 -14.43 -4.88 2.58
CA ASN A 286 -14.76 -3.48 2.83
C ASN A 286 -13.60 -2.57 2.38
N THR A 287 -13.95 -1.43 1.78
CA THR A 287 -12.98 -0.51 1.18
C THR A 287 -13.45 0.94 1.28
N GLU A 288 -12.53 1.89 1.14
CA GLU A 288 -12.89 3.29 0.95
C GLU A 288 -13.46 3.54 -0.46
N ASP A 289 -14.12 4.68 -0.64
CA ASP A 289 -14.68 5.10 -1.93
C ASP A 289 -13.60 5.58 -2.89
N ILE A 290 -12.67 6.39 -2.38
CA ILE A 290 -11.60 7.00 -3.17
C ILE A 290 -10.54 5.97 -3.55
N HIS A 291 -10.12 6.02 -4.81
CA HIS A 291 -9.07 5.14 -5.31
C HIS A 291 -8.34 5.76 -6.49
N TYR A 292 -7.04 5.48 -6.58
CA TYR A 292 -6.20 5.81 -7.71
C TYR A 292 -5.39 4.59 -8.14
N LEU A 293 -5.35 4.35 -9.44
CA LEU A 293 -4.41 3.44 -10.06
C LEU A 293 -3.86 4.12 -11.31
N ILE A 294 -2.57 4.44 -11.27
CA ILE A 294 -1.83 4.97 -12.41
C ILE A 294 -0.87 3.89 -12.86
N MET A 295 -0.87 3.55 -14.14
CA MET A 295 -0.01 2.53 -14.72
C MET A 295 0.80 3.10 -15.88
N GLU A 296 2.05 2.67 -15.99
CA GLU A 296 2.80 2.85 -17.21
C GLU A 296 2.16 2.07 -18.35
N ASP A 297 1.87 2.73 -19.48
CA ASP A 297 1.23 2.11 -20.65
C ASP A 297 2.26 1.41 -21.54
N HIS A 298 2.91 0.38 -20.95
CA HIS A 298 3.90 -0.46 -21.65
C HIS A 298 3.54 -1.94 -21.52
N PHE A 299 2.78 -2.46 -22.49
CA PHE A 299 2.23 -3.80 -22.50
C PHE A 299 2.59 -4.55 -23.79
N SER A 300 3.58 -5.43 -23.72
CA SER A 300 4.16 -6.13 -24.87
C SER A 300 3.21 -7.14 -25.55
N ASN A 301 2.11 -7.54 -24.90
CA ASN A 301 1.09 -8.46 -25.47
C ASN A 301 -0.33 -7.85 -25.46
N GLY A 302 -0.44 -6.51 -25.40
CA GLY A 302 -1.72 -5.84 -25.22
C GLY A 302 -2.23 -5.90 -23.77
N ARG A 303 -3.37 -5.29 -23.54
CA ARG A 303 -4.03 -5.19 -22.23
C ARG A 303 -5.54 -4.95 -22.35
N PRO A 304 -6.34 -5.22 -21.30
CA PRO A 304 -7.70 -4.70 -21.20
C PRO A 304 -7.72 -3.16 -21.27
N LYS A 305 -8.84 -2.58 -21.63
CA LYS A 305 -9.03 -1.12 -21.71
C LYS A 305 -9.22 -0.50 -20.31
N PHE A 306 -8.20 -0.60 -19.47
CA PHE A 306 -8.22 -0.15 -18.09
C PHE A 306 -8.70 1.28 -17.89
N GLU A 307 -8.44 2.18 -18.84
CA GLU A 307 -8.91 3.57 -18.86
C GLU A 307 -10.44 3.68 -18.83
N LYS A 308 -11.17 2.67 -19.34
CA LYS A 308 -12.64 2.61 -19.26
C LYS A 308 -13.16 2.34 -17.84
N ALA A 309 -12.31 1.78 -16.98
CA ALA A 309 -12.63 1.50 -15.58
C ALA A 309 -12.00 2.51 -14.61
N GLY A 310 -11.51 3.65 -15.10
CA GLY A 310 -10.98 4.72 -14.28
C GLY A 310 -9.50 4.60 -13.91
N VAL A 311 -8.76 3.69 -14.57
CA VAL A 311 -7.30 3.60 -14.41
C VAL A 311 -6.63 4.64 -15.30
N PHE A 312 -5.67 5.35 -14.75
CA PHE A 312 -4.85 6.32 -15.50
C PHE A 312 -3.68 5.61 -16.17
N LEU A 313 -3.52 5.84 -17.47
CA LEU A 313 -2.43 5.27 -18.26
C LEU A 313 -1.51 6.38 -18.75
N THR A 314 -0.20 6.21 -18.57
CA THR A 314 0.78 7.24 -18.88
C THR A 314 2.18 6.65 -19.09
N ASP A 315 3.20 7.48 -19.22
CA ASP A 315 4.60 7.05 -19.25
C ASP A 315 5.17 6.79 -17.84
N ARG A 316 6.30 6.06 -17.77
CA ARG A 316 6.99 5.68 -16.53
C ARG A 316 7.38 6.88 -15.66
N ALA A 317 7.86 7.95 -16.28
CA ALA A 317 8.30 9.14 -15.56
C ALA A 317 7.12 9.85 -14.87
N THR A 318 5.97 9.87 -15.50
CA THR A 318 4.72 10.43 -14.92
C THR A 318 4.21 9.55 -13.77
N VAL A 319 4.30 8.22 -13.87
CA VAL A 319 3.98 7.31 -12.75
C VAL A 319 4.89 7.59 -11.56
N ASP A 320 6.20 7.71 -11.79
CA ASP A 320 7.19 8.00 -10.73
C ASP A 320 6.92 9.33 -10.03
N LYS A 321 6.58 10.38 -10.81
CA LYS A 321 6.18 11.69 -10.25
C LYS A 321 4.91 11.61 -9.42
N ALA A 322 3.90 10.85 -9.86
CA ALA A 322 2.65 10.68 -9.12
C ALA A 322 2.87 9.92 -7.80
N ASP A 323 3.69 8.87 -7.81
CA ASP A 323 4.07 8.15 -6.60
C ASP A 323 4.90 9.04 -5.66
N THR A 324 5.89 9.76 -6.18
CA THR A 324 6.69 10.73 -5.43
C THR A 324 5.81 11.79 -4.77
N MET A 325 4.89 12.41 -5.50
CA MET A 325 3.92 13.38 -4.97
C MET A 325 3.15 12.81 -3.77
N LYS A 326 2.61 11.60 -3.89
CA LYS A 326 1.86 10.92 -2.82
C LYS A 326 2.74 10.66 -1.61
N VAL A 327 3.93 10.09 -1.84
CA VAL A 327 4.80 9.57 -0.77
C VAL A 327 5.54 10.68 -0.04
N THR A 328 5.96 11.74 -0.75
CA THR A 328 6.81 12.80 -0.16
C THR A 328 6.04 14.03 0.28
N THR A 329 4.79 14.20 -0.17
CA THR A 329 4.06 15.47 0.03
C THR A 329 2.61 15.27 0.44
N CYS A 330 1.78 14.69 -0.45
CA CYS A 330 0.32 14.89 -0.36
C CYS A 330 -0.41 13.90 0.55
N LEU A 331 0.20 12.76 0.91
CA LEU A 331 -0.47 11.76 1.77
C LEU A 331 0.43 11.27 2.90
N ASN A 332 1.56 10.64 2.59
CA ASN A 332 2.32 9.90 3.61
C ASN A 332 2.96 10.79 4.69
N PRO A 333 3.47 12.01 4.42
CA PRO A 333 3.97 12.90 5.46
C PRO A 333 2.89 13.31 6.45
N LEU A 334 1.71 13.70 5.95
CA LEU A 334 0.57 14.11 6.75
C LEU A 334 0.07 12.97 7.64
N HIS A 335 -0.03 11.77 7.05
CA HIS A 335 -0.42 10.56 7.77
C HIS A 335 0.56 10.22 8.90
N THR A 336 1.88 10.40 8.66
CA THR A 336 2.92 10.19 9.68
C THR A 336 2.82 11.24 10.79
N SER A 337 2.58 12.50 10.44
CA SER A 337 2.40 13.58 11.40
C SER A 337 1.23 13.30 12.35
N LEU A 338 0.07 12.94 11.80
CA LEU A 338 -1.09 12.49 12.59
C LEU A 338 -0.72 11.31 13.47
N ALA A 339 -0.11 10.27 12.90
CA ALA A 339 0.22 9.05 13.66
C ALA A 339 1.11 9.33 14.88
N ILE A 340 2.12 10.16 14.74
CA ILE A 340 3.03 10.52 15.83
C ILE A 340 2.33 11.37 16.88
N MET A 341 1.65 12.44 16.45
CA MET A 341 0.92 13.32 17.36
C MET A 341 -0.24 12.58 18.01
N GLY A 342 -0.98 11.75 17.27
CA GLY A 342 -2.08 10.96 17.77
C GLY A 342 -1.66 9.96 18.86
N CYS A 343 -0.53 9.26 18.67
CA CYS A 343 0.02 8.40 19.72
C CYS A 343 0.38 9.18 20.98
N LEU A 344 1.02 10.35 20.84
CA LEU A 344 1.39 11.20 21.97
C LEU A 344 0.18 11.79 22.70
N LEU A 345 -0.86 12.18 21.97
CA LEU A 345 -2.06 12.81 22.51
C LEU A 345 -3.16 11.81 22.89
N GLY A 346 -2.92 10.50 22.67
CA GLY A 346 -3.81 9.42 23.12
C GLY A 346 -4.97 9.11 22.19
N TYR A 347 -4.93 9.53 20.93
CA TYR A 347 -5.93 9.19 19.91
C TYR A 347 -5.82 7.74 19.46
N ARG A 348 -6.92 7.20 18.95
CA ARG A 348 -7.02 5.81 18.48
C ARG A 348 -7.45 5.65 17.04
N SER A 349 -7.87 6.73 16.39
CA SER A 349 -8.16 6.74 14.95
C SER A 349 -7.78 8.08 14.32
N ILE A 350 -7.34 8.03 13.08
CA ILE A 350 -7.02 9.22 12.27
C ILE A 350 -8.26 10.11 12.11
N ALA A 351 -9.44 9.51 11.94
CA ALA A 351 -10.68 10.27 11.83
C ALA A 351 -11.07 11.05 13.11
N GLU A 352 -10.67 10.55 14.29
CA GLU A 352 -10.82 11.31 15.55
C GLU A 352 -9.83 12.47 15.62
N GLU A 353 -8.59 12.26 15.17
CA GLU A 353 -7.58 13.31 15.09
C GLU A 353 -8.00 14.45 14.17
N MET A 354 -8.65 14.15 13.04
CA MET A 354 -9.13 15.16 12.12
C MET A 354 -10.28 16.03 12.66
N LYS A 355 -10.95 15.60 13.73
CA LYS A 355 -11.92 16.43 14.48
C LYS A 355 -11.24 17.40 15.45
N ASP A 356 -9.98 17.17 15.78
CA ASP A 356 -9.16 18.07 16.58
C ASP A 356 -8.67 19.23 15.70
N PRO A 357 -9.03 20.49 16.01
CA PRO A 357 -8.70 21.64 15.19
C PRO A 357 -7.17 21.87 15.08
N ASP A 358 -6.40 21.54 16.12
CA ASP A 358 -4.95 21.72 16.12
C ASP A 358 -4.29 20.71 15.17
N LEU A 359 -4.73 19.43 15.19
CA LEU A 359 -4.19 18.40 14.34
C LEU A 359 -4.61 18.57 12.87
N SER A 360 -5.87 18.94 12.63
CA SER A 360 -6.36 19.26 11.30
C SER A 360 -5.63 20.45 10.68
N LEU A 361 -5.34 21.49 11.49
CA LEU A 361 -4.55 22.64 11.05
C LEU A 361 -3.08 22.24 10.79
N LEU A 362 -2.47 21.44 11.67
CA LEU A 362 -1.10 20.96 11.50
C LEU A 362 -0.89 20.29 10.14
N VAL A 363 -1.74 19.32 9.77
CA VAL A 363 -1.58 18.63 8.48
C VAL A 363 -1.89 19.52 7.29
N SER A 364 -2.79 20.47 7.46
CA SER A 364 -3.05 21.49 6.44
C SER A 364 -1.84 22.38 6.20
N GLU A 365 -1.16 22.82 7.25
CA GLU A 365 0.07 23.63 7.16
C GLU A 365 1.21 22.83 6.50
N ILE A 366 1.43 21.57 6.93
CA ILE A 366 2.43 20.70 6.30
C ILE A 366 2.13 20.51 4.81
N GLY A 367 0.89 20.20 4.46
CA GLY A 367 0.50 19.89 3.08
C GLY A 367 0.54 21.12 2.18
N TYR A 368 -0.22 22.17 2.53
CA TYR A 368 -0.40 23.34 1.65
C TYR A 368 0.77 24.31 1.68
N ASN A 369 1.37 24.54 2.86
CA ASN A 369 2.34 25.61 3.03
C ASN A 369 3.79 25.14 2.98
N GLU A 370 4.08 23.87 3.34
CA GLU A 370 5.43 23.34 3.32
C GLU A 370 5.67 22.33 2.18
N GLY A 371 4.70 21.48 1.87
CA GLY A 371 4.83 20.44 0.85
C GLY A 371 4.52 20.92 -0.57
N LEU A 372 3.30 21.43 -0.83
CA LEU A 372 2.88 21.86 -2.17
C LEU A 372 3.83 22.86 -2.85
N PRO A 373 4.47 23.82 -2.14
CA PRO A 373 5.38 24.78 -2.79
C PRO A 373 6.60 24.17 -3.47
N VAL A 374 6.94 22.90 -3.20
CA VAL A 374 8.11 22.21 -3.76
C VAL A 374 7.75 20.88 -4.43
N VAL A 375 6.47 20.49 -4.48
CA VAL A 375 6.03 19.28 -5.14
C VAL A 375 6.12 19.41 -6.65
N GLU A 376 6.60 18.38 -7.31
CA GLU A 376 6.54 18.28 -8.76
C GLU A 376 5.18 17.70 -9.18
N SER A 377 4.42 18.48 -9.97
CA SER A 377 3.14 18.00 -10.48
C SER A 377 3.35 16.89 -11.52
N PRO A 378 2.69 15.73 -11.37
CA PRO A 378 2.71 14.69 -12.40
C PRO A 378 1.91 15.05 -13.66
N GLY A 379 1.07 16.10 -13.62
CA GLY A 379 0.23 16.55 -14.73
C GLY A 379 -1.01 15.69 -14.97
N ILE A 380 -1.03 14.43 -14.53
CA ILE A 380 -2.17 13.51 -14.68
C ILE A 380 -3.13 13.57 -13.49
N ILE A 381 -2.64 13.99 -12.34
CA ILE A 381 -3.39 14.30 -11.12
C ILE A 381 -2.92 15.67 -10.63
N ASP A 382 -3.86 16.51 -10.22
CA ASP A 382 -3.52 17.79 -9.59
C ASP A 382 -3.13 17.57 -8.12
N PRO A 383 -1.89 17.91 -7.68
CA PRO A 383 -1.44 17.71 -6.33
C PRO A 383 -2.32 18.41 -5.27
N LYS A 384 -2.88 19.59 -5.59
CA LYS A 384 -3.72 20.33 -4.67
C LYS A 384 -5.07 19.66 -4.48
N ILE A 385 -5.69 19.18 -5.57
CA ILE A 385 -6.96 18.44 -5.50
C ILE A 385 -6.77 17.14 -4.74
N PHE A 386 -5.69 16.39 -5.01
CA PHE A 386 -5.36 15.17 -4.30
C PHE A 386 -5.14 15.42 -2.80
N LEU A 387 -4.39 16.46 -2.44
CA LEU A 387 -4.17 16.85 -1.05
C LEU A 387 -5.47 17.23 -0.33
N GLU A 388 -6.32 18.02 -0.97
CA GLU A 388 -7.63 18.42 -0.44
C GLU A 388 -8.50 17.18 -0.15
N GLU A 389 -8.55 16.23 -1.07
CA GLU A 389 -9.27 14.97 -0.92
C GLU A 389 -8.73 14.14 0.24
N VAL A 390 -7.40 14.04 0.38
CA VAL A 390 -6.76 13.34 1.49
C VAL A 390 -7.17 13.94 2.84
N ILE A 391 -7.12 15.25 2.99
CA ILE A 391 -7.40 15.94 4.26
C ILE A 391 -8.91 15.92 4.56
N THR A 392 -9.74 16.27 3.58
CA THR A 392 -11.17 16.52 3.86
C THR A 392 -12.04 15.26 3.80
N VAL A 393 -11.66 14.27 3.00
CA VAL A 393 -12.47 13.07 2.77
C VAL A 393 -11.84 11.84 3.41
N ARG A 394 -10.56 11.53 3.09
CA ARG A 394 -9.96 10.25 3.46
C ARG A 394 -9.59 10.17 4.93
N PHE A 395 -8.80 11.12 5.44
CA PHE A 395 -8.44 11.15 6.86
C PHE A 395 -9.63 11.38 7.77
N SER A 396 -10.64 12.09 7.29
CA SER A 396 -11.87 12.37 8.02
C SER A 396 -12.90 11.23 8.00
N ASN A 397 -12.63 10.12 7.28
CA ASN A 397 -13.57 9.02 7.13
C ASN A 397 -13.63 8.13 8.40
N PRO A 398 -14.71 8.20 9.20
CA PRO A 398 -14.82 7.44 10.44
C PRO A 398 -15.07 5.94 10.19
N ASN A 399 -15.43 5.56 8.98
CA ASN A 399 -15.73 4.18 8.61
C ASN A 399 -14.47 3.36 8.31
N ILE A 400 -13.34 4.04 8.06
CA ILE A 400 -12.04 3.39 7.83
C ILE A 400 -11.31 3.22 9.16
N PRO A 401 -11.02 1.98 9.60
CA PRO A 401 -10.32 1.72 10.86
C PRO A 401 -8.81 1.99 10.72
N ASP A 402 -8.44 3.25 10.62
CA ASP A 402 -7.06 3.68 10.51
C ASP A 402 -6.52 4.17 11.84
N MET A 403 -5.51 3.48 12.38
CA MET A 403 -4.99 3.69 13.74
C MET A 403 -3.61 4.34 13.71
N PRO A 404 -3.38 5.42 14.50
CA PRO A 404 -2.07 6.06 14.61
C PRO A 404 -0.94 5.08 14.91
N GLN A 405 -1.17 4.12 15.83
CA GLN A 405 -0.18 3.12 16.23
C GLN A 405 0.27 2.22 15.05
N ARG A 406 -0.65 1.88 14.14
CA ARG A 406 -0.31 1.10 12.94
C ARG A 406 0.54 1.91 11.96
N ILE A 407 0.21 3.19 11.79
CA ILE A 407 0.92 4.08 10.86
C ILE A 407 2.32 4.42 11.37
N ALA A 408 2.49 4.56 12.68
CA ALA A 408 3.77 4.86 13.33
C ALA A 408 4.80 3.70 13.28
N THR A 409 4.41 2.51 12.83
CA THR A 409 5.34 1.38 12.63
C THR A 409 6.43 1.75 11.61
N ASP A 410 7.68 1.37 11.89
CA ASP A 410 8.85 1.58 11.00
C ASP A 410 9.08 3.06 10.60
N THR A 411 8.79 4.01 11.46
CA THR A 411 8.93 5.45 11.16
C THR A 411 10.37 5.82 10.82
N SER A 412 11.38 5.23 11.49
CA SER A 412 12.79 5.47 11.19
C SER A 412 13.19 5.14 9.75
N GLN A 413 12.47 4.23 9.10
CA GLN A 413 12.69 3.82 7.72
C GLN A 413 11.92 4.69 6.71
N LYS A 414 11.09 5.61 7.20
CA LYS A 414 10.12 6.36 6.39
C LYS A 414 10.39 7.87 6.37
N VAL A 415 10.96 8.41 7.44
CA VAL A 415 11.15 9.87 7.58
C VAL A 415 12.05 10.47 6.50
N ALA A 416 13.05 9.72 6.01
CA ALA A 416 13.91 10.15 4.90
C ALA A 416 13.08 10.48 3.65
N ILE A 417 12.19 9.59 3.25
CA ILE A 417 11.37 9.77 2.04
C ILE A 417 10.23 10.76 2.30
N ARG A 418 9.59 10.68 3.49
CA ARG A 418 8.38 11.44 3.79
C ARG A 418 8.65 12.92 4.09
N TYR A 419 9.79 13.25 4.67
CA TYR A 419 10.15 14.63 5.04
C TYR A 419 11.50 15.05 4.45
N GLY A 420 12.48 14.14 4.44
CA GLY A 420 13.81 14.43 3.92
C GLY A 420 13.82 14.88 2.47
N GLU A 421 12.98 14.30 1.61
CA GLU A 421 12.88 14.73 0.21
C GLU A 421 12.33 16.16 0.08
N THR A 422 11.32 16.53 0.87
CA THR A 422 10.82 17.91 0.91
C THR A 422 11.91 18.86 1.40
N ILE A 423 12.64 18.52 2.48
CA ILE A 423 13.76 19.33 3.00
C ILE A 423 14.85 19.50 1.94
N LYS A 424 15.23 18.43 1.21
CA LYS A 424 16.19 18.52 0.09
C LYS A 424 15.75 19.52 -0.97
N LYS A 425 14.46 19.49 -1.35
CA LYS A 425 13.91 20.45 -2.32
C LYS A 425 14.04 21.89 -1.85
N TYR A 426 13.83 22.14 -0.56
CA TYR A 426 14.07 23.48 0.01
C TYR A 426 15.54 23.88 -0.01
N MET A 427 16.49 22.94 0.12
CA MET A 427 17.92 23.20 0.02
C MET A 427 18.39 23.40 -1.43
N GLU A 428 17.73 22.76 -2.41
CA GLU A 428 18.11 22.78 -3.83
C GLU A 428 17.55 23.98 -4.59
N ILE A 429 16.37 24.46 -4.22
CA ILE A 429 15.66 25.54 -4.92
C ILE A 429 16.17 26.88 -4.38
N GLU A 430 16.87 27.66 -5.20
CA GLU A 430 17.55 28.93 -4.83
C GLU A 430 16.67 29.94 -4.08
N VAL A 431 15.37 29.99 -4.40
CA VAL A 431 14.42 30.91 -3.77
C VAL A 431 13.73 30.33 -2.53
N LYS A 432 14.12 29.15 -2.08
CA LYS A 432 13.60 28.48 -0.90
C LYS A 432 14.64 28.44 0.19
N ASP A 433 14.19 28.46 1.43
CA ASP A 433 15.04 28.39 2.61
C ASP A 433 14.47 27.33 3.55
N PRO A 434 15.20 26.25 3.86
CA PRO A 434 14.76 25.23 4.82
C PRO A 434 14.37 25.81 6.18
N GLN A 435 14.98 26.92 6.62
CA GLN A 435 14.67 27.57 7.89
C GLN A 435 13.21 28.07 7.96
N THR A 436 12.56 28.28 6.81
CA THR A 436 11.14 28.66 6.76
C THR A 436 10.20 27.52 7.13
N LEU A 437 10.67 26.27 7.08
CA LEU A 437 9.88 25.11 7.52
C LEU A 437 9.67 25.15 9.03
N VAL A 438 8.44 24.92 9.48
CA VAL A 438 8.03 24.94 10.88
C VAL A 438 7.41 23.61 11.31
N PHE A 439 6.43 23.14 10.56
CA PHE A 439 5.59 22.01 10.97
C PHE A 439 6.18 20.64 10.61
N ILE A 440 7.01 20.55 9.56
CA ILE A 440 7.86 19.38 9.32
C ILE A 440 8.89 19.24 10.45
N PRO A 441 9.70 20.26 10.82
CA PRO A 441 10.57 20.20 11.98
C PRO A 441 9.84 19.88 13.29
N LEU A 442 8.65 20.45 13.52
CA LEU A 442 7.83 20.17 14.68
C LEU A 442 7.41 18.68 14.74
N THR A 443 7.05 18.10 13.61
CA THR A 443 6.74 16.67 13.52
C THR A 443 7.96 15.80 13.82
N LEU A 444 9.14 16.16 13.33
CA LEU A 444 10.39 15.44 13.63
C LEU A 444 10.76 15.54 15.11
N ALA A 445 10.57 16.70 15.75
CA ALA A 445 10.71 16.85 17.19
C ALA A 445 9.72 15.99 17.97
N ALA A 446 8.46 15.95 17.54
CA ALA A 446 7.44 15.10 18.12
C ALA A 446 7.76 13.61 17.95
N TRP A 447 8.35 13.18 16.82
CA TRP A 447 8.79 11.81 16.66
C TRP A 447 9.87 11.42 17.66
N LEU A 448 10.87 12.27 17.87
CA LEU A 448 11.89 12.03 18.91
C LEU A 448 11.26 11.98 20.30
N ARG A 449 10.28 12.85 20.57
CA ARG A 449 9.50 12.83 21.82
C ARG A 449 8.68 11.54 21.99
N TYR A 450 8.11 11.02 20.91
CA TYR A 450 7.37 9.74 20.87
C TYR A 450 8.26 8.54 21.24
N LEU A 451 9.53 8.53 20.81
CA LEU A 451 10.47 7.47 21.11
C LEU A 451 10.75 7.30 22.62
N ILE A 452 10.52 8.32 23.45
CA ILE A 452 10.66 8.22 24.90
C ILE A 452 9.64 7.24 25.51
N GLY A 453 8.51 6.97 24.82
CA GLY A 453 7.50 6.01 25.28
C GLY A 453 6.64 6.52 26.43
N ILE A 454 6.46 7.84 26.55
CA ILE A 454 5.60 8.50 27.54
C ILE A 454 4.65 9.44 26.78
N ASP A 455 3.34 9.34 27.01
CA ASP A 455 2.35 10.20 26.38
C ASP A 455 2.34 11.64 26.93
N ASP A 456 1.52 12.50 26.36
CA ASP A 456 1.41 13.89 26.77
C ASP A 456 0.77 14.09 28.18
N GLN A 457 0.15 13.04 28.73
CA GLN A 457 -0.36 13.01 30.10
C GLN A 457 0.65 12.46 31.11
N GLY A 458 1.87 12.11 30.66
CA GLY A 458 2.92 11.52 31.49
C GLY A 458 2.75 10.02 31.73
N LYS A 459 1.90 9.33 30.97
CA LYS A 459 1.68 7.89 31.10
C LYS A 459 2.59 7.12 30.15
N PRO A 460 3.19 6.00 30.58
CA PRO A 460 4.01 5.18 29.70
C PRO A 460 3.15 4.48 28.65
N PHE A 461 3.67 4.39 27.44
CA PHE A 461 3.15 3.55 26.37
C PHE A 461 4.29 2.86 25.61
N ILE A 462 3.98 1.82 24.86
CA ILE A 462 4.97 1.11 24.04
C ILE A 462 4.91 1.71 22.63
N PRO A 463 6.00 2.36 22.14
CA PRO A 463 6.07 2.80 20.77
C PRO A 463 5.89 1.63 19.79
N SER A 464 5.37 1.92 18.62
CA SER A 464 5.15 0.93 17.56
C SER A 464 6.47 0.30 17.12
N PRO A 465 6.47 -0.95 16.64
CA PRO A 465 7.69 -1.63 16.19
C PRO A 465 8.46 -0.81 15.15
N ASP A 466 9.78 -0.72 15.36
CA ASP A 466 10.69 0.02 14.48
C ASP A 466 12.10 -0.61 14.57
N PRO A 467 12.80 -0.87 13.46
CA PRO A 467 14.14 -1.49 13.48
C PRO A 467 15.17 -0.72 14.30
N LEU A 468 15.07 0.61 14.39
CA LEU A 468 16.00 1.44 15.15
C LEU A 468 15.50 1.82 16.54
N LEU A 469 14.31 1.35 16.95
CA LEU A 469 13.66 1.77 18.20
C LEU A 469 14.59 1.63 19.41
N THR A 470 15.18 0.45 19.61
CA THR A 470 16.04 0.15 20.77
C THR A 470 17.28 1.06 20.82
N ASP A 471 17.94 1.29 19.67
CA ASP A 471 19.12 2.15 19.58
C ASP A 471 18.77 3.62 19.87
N LEU A 472 17.69 4.10 19.25
CA LEU A 472 17.23 5.49 19.43
C LEU A 472 16.75 5.74 20.87
N GLN A 473 16.00 4.79 21.46
CA GLN A 473 15.62 4.89 22.88
C GLN A 473 16.82 4.90 23.81
N HIS A 474 17.84 4.09 23.53
CA HIS A 474 19.07 4.10 24.33
C HIS A 474 19.78 5.45 24.25
N LYS A 475 19.85 6.08 23.07
CA LYS A 475 20.44 7.43 22.91
C LYS A 475 19.67 8.52 23.67
N LEU A 476 18.35 8.36 23.82
CA LEU A 476 17.47 9.32 24.49
C LEU A 476 17.18 8.97 25.96
N SER A 477 17.75 7.87 26.51
CA SER A 477 17.37 7.30 27.82
C SER A 477 17.55 8.23 29.02
N ASP A 478 18.48 9.18 28.95
CA ASP A 478 18.76 10.12 30.03
C ASP A 478 17.80 11.34 30.03
N ILE A 479 16.97 11.47 28.98
CA ILE A 479 16.03 12.58 28.85
C ILE A 479 14.71 12.22 29.52
N GLN A 480 14.37 12.92 30.60
CA GLN A 480 13.15 12.72 31.35
C GLN A 480 12.19 13.88 31.16
N LEU A 481 10.88 13.60 31.29
CA LEU A 481 9.86 14.65 31.28
C LEU A 481 10.05 15.58 32.49
N GLY A 482 9.96 16.89 32.25
CA GLY A 482 10.12 17.91 33.26
C GLY A 482 11.58 18.25 33.58
N THR A 483 12.55 17.76 32.78
CA THR A 483 13.95 18.09 32.96
C THR A 483 14.18 19.61 32.85
N GLN A 484 14.90 20.18 33.83
CA GLN A 484 15.25 21.59 33.83
C GLN A 484 16.63 21.81 33.20
N ASP A 485 17.51 20.81 33.25
CA ASP A 485 18.82 20.85 32.59
C ASP A 485 18.70 20.32 31.16
N THR A 486 18.71 21.23 30.22
CA THR A 486 18.67 20.94 28.78
C THR A 486 20.04 20.99 28.12
N SER A 487 21.11 21.24 28.90
CA SER A 487 22.48 21.45 28.37
C SER A 487 23.04 20.24 27.62
N HIS A 488 22.63 19.02 28.01
CA HIS A 488 23.09 17.78 27.41
C HIS A 488 22.21 17.29 26.22
N ILE A 489 21.06 17.93 25.95
CA ILE A 489 20.13 17.51 24.90
C ILE A 489 20.80 17.55 23.53
N HIS A 490 21.57 18.60 23.25
CA HIS A 490 22.31 18.68 22.00
C HIS A 490 23.26 17.49 21.80
N GLU A 491 24.04 17.11 22.80
CA GLU A 491 24.97 15.98 22.71
C GLU A 491 24.27 14.67 22.38
N LYS A 492 23.06 14.46 22.93
CA LYS A 492 22.24 13.28 22.69
C LYS A 492 21.54 13.30 21.32
N MET A 493 21.05 14.45 20.88
CA MET A 493 20.31 14.58 19.64
C MET A 493 21.19 14.76 18.41
N ALA A 494 22.35 15.38 18.54
CA ALA A 494 23.22 15.65 17.40
C ALA A 494 23.59 14.38 16.59
N PRO A 495 23.96 13.25 17.19
CA PRO A 495 24.23 12.02 16.44
C PRO A 495 22.99 11.42 15.72
N ILE A 496 21.79 11.76 16.20
CA ILE A 496 20.54 11.32 15.56
C ILE A 496 20.21 12.26 14.40
N LEU A 497 20.14 13.58 14.66
CA LEU A 497 19.70 14.59 13.71
C LEU A 497 20.66 14.78 12.52
N SER A 498 21.96 14.47 12.68
CA SER A 498 22.92 14.46 11.58
C SER A 498 22.93 13.17 10.75
N ASN A 499 22.16 12.16 11.16
CA ASN A 499 22.16 10.86 10.47
C ASN A 499 21.34 10.90 9.16
N LYS A 500 22.06 10.95 8.03
CA LYS A 500 21.47 10.96 6.68
C LYS A 500 20.73 9.66 6.30
N GLU A 501 21.04 8.55 6.95
CA GLU A 501 20.32 7.29 6.70
C GLU A 501 18.89 7.33 7.25
N ILE A 502 18.69 8.05 8.37
CA ILE A 502 17.38 8.23 8.99
C ILE A 502 16.59 9.33 8.28
N PHE A 503 17.19 10.50 8.05
CA PHE A 503 16.47 11.70 7.59
C PHE A 503 16.65 12.00 6.10
N GLY A 504 17.50 11.28 5.38
CA GLY A 504 17.85 11.58 3.99
C GLY A 504 18.81 12.75 3.83
N VAL A 505 18.91 13.62 4.84
CA VAL A 505 19.78 14.80 4.94
C VAL A 505 20.41 14.88 6.33
N ASP A 506 21.47 15.65 6.47
CA ASP A 506 21.94 16.12 7.75
C ASP A 506 21.12 17.36 8.13
N LEU A 507 20.32 17.25 9.19
CA LEU A 507 19.39 18.32 9.59
C LEU A 507 20.11 19.58 10.11
N TYR A 508 21.37 19.47 10.57
CA TYR A 508 22.18 20.67 10.89
C TYR A 508 22.70 21.33 9.63
N GLN A 509 23.09 20.57 8.60
CA GLN A 509 23.45 21.14 7.29
C GLN A 509 22.24 21.79 6.60
N ALA A 510 21.03 21.30 6.88
CA ALA A 510 19.79 21.92 6.44
C ALA A 510 19.34 23.10 7.34
N GLU A 511 20.14 23.47 8.34
CA GLU A 511 19.87 24.56 9.30
C GLU A 511 18.61 24.36 10.16
N LEU A 512 18.12 23.11 10.25
CA LEU A 512 16.93 22.72 11.01
C LEU A 512 17.25 22.06 12.35
N GLY A 513 18.46 21.50 12.53
CA GLY A 513 18.80 20.70 13.70
C GLY A 513 18.56 21.44 15.02
N ARG A 514 19.00 22.69 15.14
CA ARG A 514 18.80 23.51 16.35
C ARG A 514 17.31 23.81 16.59
N LYS A 515 16.58 24.13 15.55
CA LYS A 515 15.13 24.37 15.62
C LYS A 515 14.38 23.15 16.15
N ILE A 516 14.75 21.96 15.68
CA ILE A 516 14.15 20.68 16.15
C ILE A 516 14.49 20.43 17.62
N GLU A 517 15.74 20.70 18.05
CA GLU A 517 16.12 20.60 19.45
C GLU A 517 15.28 21.53 20.35
N GLU A 518 15.11 22.78 19.96
CA GLU A 518 14.30 23.76 20.70
C GLU A 518 12.84 23.32 20.82
N MET A 519 12.26 22.80 19.73
CA MET A 519 10.91 22.24 19.73
C MET A 519 10.79 21.01 20.65
N PHE A 520 11.79 20.13 20.59
CA PHE A 520 11.85 18.95 21.44
C PHE A 520 11.96 19.32 22.93
N ILE A 521 12.81 20.29 23.28
CA ILE A 521 12.96 20.79 24.65
C ILE A 521 11.61 21.29 25.19
N LYS A 522 10.86 22.04 24.39
CA LYS A 522 9.51 22.47 24.76
C LYS A 522 8.58 21.27 25.01
N MET A 523 8.64 20.22 24.18
CA MET A 523 7.79 19.03 24.30
C MET A 523 8.13 18.11 25.48
N VAL A 524 9.36 18.15 26.00
CA VAL A 524 9.76 17.37 27.17
C VAL A 524 9.61 18.15 28.49
N ALA A 525 9.13 19.37 28.47
CA ALA A 525 9.00 20.23 29.66
C ALA A 525 8.04 19.68 30.73
N GLY A 526 7.19 18.72 30.40
CA GLY A 526 6.28 18.07 31.35
C GLY A 526 4.98 17.58 30.72
N PRO A 527 3.99 17.17 31.52
CA PRO A 527 2.67 16.83 31.03
C PRO A 527 1.98 18.01 30.29
N ASN A 528 1.23 17.69 29.24
CA ASN A 528 0.56 18.64 28.33
C ASN A 528 1.52 19.51 27.48
N ALA A 529 2.82 19.25 27.55
CA ALA A 529 3.83 20.07 26.86
C ALA A 529 3.79 19.84 25.33
N VAL A 530 3.44 18.66 24.86
CA VAL A 530 3.29 18.38 23.41
C VAL A 530 2.13 19.19 22.83
N ARG A 531 0.96 19.11 23.46
CA ARG A 531 -0.23 19.88 23.05
C ARG A 531 0.07 21.38 23.07
N LYS A 532 0.63 21.85 24.18
CA LYS A 532 0.97 23.27 24.31
C LYS A 532 1.95 23.72 23.23
N THR A 533 3.00 22.97 22.98
CA THR A 533 3.99 23.30 21.94
C THR A 533 3.32 23.36 20.56
N LEU A 534 2.47 22.39 20.23
CA LEU A 534 1.71 22.41 18.98
C LEU A 534 0.89 23.69 18.85
N GLN A 535 0.12 24.05 19.88
CA GLN A 535 -0.73 25.24 19.89
C GLN A 535 0.08 26.53 19.76
N ASP A 536 1.19 26.65 20.50
CA ASP A 536 2.06 27.83 20.46
C ASP A 536 2.61 28.04 19.03
N TYR A 537 3.08 26.97 18.35
CA TYR A 537 3.57 27.06 16.96
C TYR A 537 2.47 27.32 15.94
N LEU A 538 1.28 26.74 16.12
CA LEU A 538 0.12 27.01 15.25
C LEU A 538 -0.36 28.47 15.40
N GLN A 539 -0.33 29.02 16.62
CA GLN A 539 -0.70 30.40 16.86
C GLN A 539 0.30 31.40 16.27
N GLU A 540 1.60 31.07 16.35
CA GLU A 540 2.68 31.94 15.90
C GLU A 540 2.87 31.89 14.37
N HIS A 541 2.76 30.71 13.78
CA HIS A 541 3.13 30.45 12.39
C HIS A 541 2.00 29.90 11.52
N GLY A 542 0.89 29.43 12.11
CA GLY A 542 -0.27 28.94 11.35
C GLY A 542 -0.92 30.09 10.58
N GLY A 543 -0.94 29.97 9.25
CA GLY A 543 -1.52 30.96 8.39
C GLY A 543 -3.04 31.04 8.53
N ASN A 544 -3.62 32.20 8.28
CA ASN A 544 -5.03 32.28 7.94
C ASN A 544 -5.22 31.48 6.65
N LEU A 545 -5.84 30.29 6.76
CA LEU A 545 -6.16 29.45 5.63
C LEU A 545 -7.06 30.22 4.66
N SER A 546 -6.45 30.90 3.69
CA SER A 546 -7.12 31.76 2.70
C SER A 546 -7.96 31.01 1.67
N TRP A 547 -8.13 29.70 1.88
CA TRP A 547 -8.88 28.80 1.00
C TRP A 547 -10.25 28.34 1.58
N LYS A 548 -10.71 28.93 2.69
CA LYS A 548 -12.09 28.76 3.18
C LYS A 548 -13.06 29.63 2.38
#